data_a96c906b842476aa59f5c66f6c3dff17
#
_entry.id   a96c906b842476aa59f5c66f6c3dff17
#
_cell.length_a   1.000
_cell.length_b   1.000
_cell.length_c   1.000
_cell.angle_alpha   90.00
_cell.angle_beta   90.00
_cell.angle_gamma   90.00
#
_symmetry.space_group_name_H-M   'P 1'
#
loop_
_entity.id
_entity.type
_entity.pdbx_description
1 polymer ?
#
loop_
_entity_poly.entity_id
_entity_poly.type
_entity_poly.pdbx_seq_one_letter_code
_entity_poly.pdbx_strand_id
1 'polypeptide(L)'
;VGFKENEPVDVVIRPEDIDIVPVDQGKMTGTVENVLFKGVHYEVMVETVPGTHVTVNMHVRKNENILSEDGKEAISANDFYLDLEDMKDIDDKEIVARADAQAWNPQTDEYISIKVDTDLKEEIGEYSVTFSTGSGLQVTRKIWVIDQRVVENKKANEAVSAFNFFKSKDEISESPALDTDLKTWANAQGWKLDNEEETIDLSVDYDFDPENITEGVYKVTFWTTGREFKIHTTDFVEEGKEVGLTFFPEDIHVMEKMGF
;
A
#
# COMPACT_ATOMS: atom_id res chain seq x y z
N VAL A 1 25.04 -7.05 -33.25
CA VAL A 1 24.57 -5.77 -32.66
C VAL A 1 25.37 -5.62 -31.38
N GLY A 2 26.16 -4.57 -31.26
CA GLY A 2 27.00 -4.33 -30.08
C GLY A 2 26.36 -3.20 -29.26
N PHE A 3 26.09 -3.48 -27.99
CA PHE A 3 25.65 -2.48 -27.02
C PHE A 3 26.83 -1.59 -26.61
N LYS A 4 26.54 -0.35 -26.21
CA LYS A 4 27.56 0.57 -25.66
C LYS A 4 27.79 0.25 -24.19
N GLU A 5 28.95 0.62 -23.68
CA GLU A 5 29.25 0.53 -22.26
C GLU A 5 28.24 1.38 -21.46
N ASN A 6 27.64 0.78 -20.41
CA ASN A 6 26.57 1.36 -19.57
C ASN A 6 25.23 1.65 -20.29
N GLU A 7 24.99 1.06 -21.45
CA GLU A 7 23.70 1.12 -22.10
C GLU A 7 22.68 0.23 -21.32
N PRO A 8 21.49 0.75 -20.95
CA PRO A 8 20.47 -0.05 -20.32
C PRO A 8 19.94 -1.10 -21.30
N VAL A 9 19.90 -2.35 -20.86
CA VAL A 9 19.47 -3.49 -21.66
C VAL A 9 18.52 -4.39 -20.88
N ASP A 10 17.65 -5.10 -21.59
CA ASP A 10 16.88 -6.18 -21.01
C ASP A 10 17.64 -7.49 -21.14
N VAL A 11 17.69 -8.25 -20.06
CA VAL A 11 18.32 -9.57 -20.01
C VAL A 11 17.24 -10.62 -19.91
N VAL A 12 17.20 -11.53 -20.86
CA VAL A 12 16.22 -12.64 -20.90
C VAL A 12 16.96 -13.96 -20.85
N ILE A 13 16.50 -14.83 -19.96
CA ILE A 13 16.89 -16.23 -19.84
C ILE A 13 15.63 -17.06 -19.95
N ARG A 14 15.66 -18.12 -20.75
CA ARG A 14 14.46 -18.99 -20.87
C ARG A 14 14.28 -19.82 -19.62
N PRO A 15 13.05 -20.14 -19.21
CA PRO A 15 12.76 -20.96 -18.04
C PRO A 15 13.44 -22.34 -18.07
N GLU A 16 13.63 -22.94 -19.25
CA GLU A 16 14.29 -24.22 -19.45
C GLU A 16 15.83 -24.18 -19.41
N ASP A 17 16.40 -22.98 -19.47
CA ASP A 17 17.88 -22.76 -19.47
C ASP A 17 18.38 -22.41 -18.05
N ILE A 18 17.51 -22.42 -17.05
CA ILE A 18 17.84 -22.19 -15.64
C ILE A 18 17.78 -23.52 -14.89
N ASP A 19 18.91 -23.92 -14.31
CA ASP A 19 18.99 -25.10 -13.47
C ASP A 19 18.85 -24.77 -11.98
N ILE A 20 18.10 -25.59 -11.27
CA ILE A 20 18.01 -25.57 -9.81
C ILE A 20 19.12 -26.47 -9.23
N VAL A 21 19.97 -25.89 -8.41
CA VAL A 21 21.15 -26.54 -7.82
C VAL A 21 21.18 -26.34 -6.30
N PRO A 22 22.03 -27.03 -5.55
CA PRO A 22 22.31 -26.67 -4.15
C PRO A 22 22.72 -25.21 -4.00
N VAL A 23 22.34 -24.59 -2.87
CA VAL A 23 22.55 -23.15 -2.59
C VAL A 23 24.00 -22.70 -2.83
N ASP A 24 24.96 -23.53 -2.43
CA ASP A 24 26.42 -23.25 -2.55
C ASP A 24 26.96 -23.39 -3.98
N GLN A 25 26.18 -23.88 -4.92
CA GLN A 25 26.54 -24.06 -6.33
C GLN A 25 25.84 -23.07 -7.27
N GLY A 26 24.86 -22.31 -6.73
CA GLY A 26 24.11 -21.32 -7.50
C GLY A 26 24.90 -20.04 -7.77
N LYS A 27 24.69 -19.45 -8.94
CA LYS A 27 25.11 -18.06 -9.23
C LYS A 27 24.22 -17.03 -8.49
N MET A 28 22.99 -17.42 -8.22
CA MET A 28 22.02 -16.71 -7.40
C MET A 28 21.37 -17.71 -6.44
N THR A 29 20.81 -17.20 -5.35
CA THR A 29 20.01 -17.99 -4.39
C THR A 29 18.61 -17.45 -4.34
N GLY A 30 17.64 -18.30 -4.05
CA GLY A 30 16.25 -17.90 -3.87
C GLY A 30 15.44 -18.93 -3.12
N THR A 31 14.21 -18.59 -2.78
CA THR A 31 13.23 -19.46 -2.13
C THR A 31 12.21 -19.92 -3.16
N VAL A 32 11.86 -21.20 -3.14
CA VAL A 32 10.82 -21.77 -3.98
C VAL A 32 9.46 -21.33 -3.47
N GLU A 33 8.73 -20.51 -4.25
CA GLU A 33 7.42 -19.97 -3.85
C GLU A 33 6.26 -20.84 -4.35
N ASN A 34 6.40 -21.44 -5.51
CA ASN A 34 5.34 -22.27 -6.09
C ASN A 34 5.90 -23.35 -6.98
N VAL A 35 5.24 -24.52 -7.00
CA VAL A 35 5.60 -25.67 -7.83
C VAL A 35 4.35 -26.25 -8.49
N LEU A 36 4.27 -26.17 -9.81
CA LEU A 36 3.13 -26.64 -10.58
C LEU A 36 3.53 -27.71 -11.59
N PHE A 37 2.97 -28.92 -11.48
CA PHE A 37 3.21 -30.00 -12.46
C PHE A 37 2.42 -29.75 -13.75
N LYS A 38 3.10 -29.70 -14.89
CA LYS A 38 2.53 -29.47 -16.24
C LYS A 38 2.42 -30.74 -17.08
N GLY A 39 2.43 -31.94 -16.45
CA GLY A 39 2.28 -33.22 -17.12
C GLY A 39 3.59 -33.87 -17.52
N VAL A 40 4.60 -33.13 -17.93
CA VAL A 40 5.92 -33.66 -18.35
C VAL A 40 7.09 -32.97 -17.61
N HIS A 41 6.85 -31.82 -17.02
CA HIS A 41 7.83 -31.07 -16.23
C HIS A 41 7.11 -30.30 -15.11
N TYR A 42 7.87 -29.81 -14.17
CA TYR A 42 7.43 -28.87 -13.17
C TYR A 42 7.75 -27.44 -13.63
N GLU A 43 6.80 -26.52 -13.45
CA GLU A 43 7.01 -25.08 -13.49
C GLU A 43 7.23 -24.64 -12.05
N VAL A 44 8.43 -24.14 -11.77
CA VAL A 44 8.86 -23.72 -10.42
C VAL A 44 9.06 -22.20 -10.42
N MET A 45 8.44 -21.50 -9.48
CA MET A 45 8.68 -20.10 -9.24
C MET A 45 9.66 -19.94 -8.09
N VAL A 46 10.74 -19.24 -8.31
CA VAL A 46 11.79 -18.98 -7.30
C VAL A 46 11.97 -17.49 -7.11
N GLU A 47 11.69 -16.98 -5.92
CA GLU A 47 11.94 -15.61 -5.53
C GLU A 47 13.41 -15.46 -5.11
N THR A 48 14.18 -14.64 -5.83
CA THR A 48 15.62 -14.41 -5.54
C THR A 48 15.89 -13.14 -4.77
N VAL A 49 15.01 -12.16 -4.86
CA VAL A 49 15.04 -10.92 -4.07
C VAL A 49 13.64 -10.70 -3.55
N PRO A 50 13.42 -10.82 -2.23
CA PRO A 50 12.11 -10.55 -1.64
C PRO A 50 11.64 -9.14 -1.99
N GLY A 51 10.37 -9.03 -2.30
CA GLY A 51 9.73 -7.73 -2.48
C GLY A 51 9.81 -6.87 -1.21
N THR A 52 9.69 -5.58 -1.39
CA THR A 52 9.64 -4.62 -0.29
C THR A 52 8.20 -4.45 0.16
N HIS A 53 7.93 -4.45 1.46
CA HIS A 53 6.57 -4.29 1.95
C HIS A 53 6.48 -3.34 3.14
N VAL A 54 5.34 -2.68 3.28
CA VAL A 54 4.95 -1.90 4.43
C VAL A 54 3.56 -2.31 4.90
N THR A 55 3.41 -2.56 6.20
CA THR A 55 2.11 -2.87 6.80
C THR A 55 1.64 -1.68 7.63
N VAL A 56 0.41 -1.25 7.39
CA VAL A 56 -0.24 -0.15 8.10
C VAL A 56 -1.53 -0.62 8.78
N ASN A 57 -2.04 0.19 9.69
CA ASN A 57 -3.32 -0.05 10.34
C ASN A 57 -4.42 0.70 9.61
N MET A 58 -5.49 -0.02 9.25
CA MET A 58 -6.76 0.54 8.86
C MET A 58 -7.72 0.48 10.07
N HIS A 59 -8.25 1.62 10.46
CA HIS A 59 -9.24 1.71 11.52
C HIS A 59 -10.64 1.79 10.91
N VAL A 60 -11.49 0.81 11.21
CA VAL A 60 -12.88 0.77 10.76
C VAL A 60 -13.78 1.31 11.84
N ARG A 61 -14.58 2.30 11.50
CA ARG A 61 -15.51 2.96 12.41
C ARG A 61 -16.91 3.01 11.84
N LYS A 62 -17.86 3.17 12.75
CA LYS A 62 -19.23 3.53 12.40
C LYS A 62 -19.30 5.04 12.26
N ASN A 63 -19.89 5.50 11.17
CA ASN A 63 -20.23 6.92 11.02
C ASN A 63 -21.26 7.29 12.09
N GLU A 64 -20.87 8.14 13.03
CA GLU A 64 -21.75 8.66 14.05
C GLU A 64 -22.23 10.06 13.66
N ASN A 65 -23.52 10.17 13.42
CA ASN A 65 -24.16 11.46 13.22
C ASN A 65 -24.70 11.97 14.57
N ILE A 66 -24.24 13.15 14.96
CA ILE A 66 -24.75 13.84 16.15
C ILE A 66 -25.89 14.77 15.70
N LEU A 67 -27.05 14.62 16.33
CA LEU A 67 -28.24 15.41 16.02
C LEU A 67 -28.45 16.48 17.09
N SER A 68 -28.93 17.65 16.69
CA SER A 68 -29.45 18.66 17.60
C SER A 68 -30.71 18.18 18.30
N GLU A 69 -31.02 18.74 19.48
CA GLU A 69 -32.22 18.36 20.24
C GLU A 69 -33.55 18.56 19.47
N ASP A 70 -33.60 19.57 18.60
CA ASP A 70 -34.74 19.89 17.76
C ASP A 70 -34.77 19.10 16.42
N GLY A 71 -33.74 18.29 16.16
CA GLY A 71 -33.59 17.48 14.95
C GLY A 71 -33.42 18.26 13.64
N LYS A 72 -33.01 19.55 13.72
CA LYS A 72 -32.85 20.40 12.54
C LYS A 72 -31.39 20.48 12.06
N GLU A 73 -30.47 20.03 12.88
CA GLU A 73 -29.05 19.98 12.50
C GLU A 73 -28.48 18.61 12.81
N ALA A 74 -27.60 18.16 11.93
CA ALA A 74 -26.77 16.99 12.11
C ALA A 74 -25.32 17.37 11.82
N ILE A 75 -24.39 16.75 12.53
CA ILE A 75 -22.94 16.89 12.29
C ILE A 75 -22.29 15.53 12.38
N SER A 76 -21.35 15.26 11.48
CA SER A 76 -20.49 14.09 11.52
C SER A 76 -19.04 14.49 11.21
N ALA A 77 -18.10 13.76 11.73
CA ALA A 77 -16.70 13.85 11.39
C ALA A 77 -15.98 12.56 11.82
N ASN A 78 -14.82 12.30 11.23
CA ASN A 78 -13.96 11.16 11.57
C ASN A 78 -12.66 11.62 12.22
N ASP A 79 -12.06 10.73 12.99
CA ASP A 79 -10.64 10.88 13.36
C ASP A 79 -9.79 10.63 12.10
N PHE A 80 -8.58 11.20 12.05
CA PHE A 80 -7.71 11.01 10.90
C PHE A 80 -6.23 11.06 11.27
N TYR A 81 -5.39 10.55 10.36
CA TYR A 81 -3.95 10.68 10.42
C TYR A 81 -3.49 11.82 9.51
N LEU A 82 -2.41 12.47 9.91
CA LEU A 82 -1.79 13.56 9.21
C LEU A 82 -0.28 13.32 9.16
N ASP A 83 0.33 13.48 7.98
CA ASP A 83 1.78 13.46 7.88
C ASP A 83 2.35 14.76 8.45
N LEU A 84 3.48 14.65 9.16
CA LEU A 84 4.21 15.82 9.66
C LEU A 84 4.62 16.77 8.53
N GLU A 85 4.92 16.24 7.35
CA GLU A 85 5.27 17.06 6.18
C GLU A 85 4.09 17.88 5.66
N ASP A 86 2.87 17.35 5.72
CA ASP A 86 1.63 18.03 5.30
C ASP A 86 1.24 19.18 6.23
N MET A 87 1.82 19.24 7.45
CA MET A 87 1.49 20.27 8.45
C MET A 87 1.79 21.70 8.01
N LYS A 88 2.74 21.87 7.11
CA LYS A 88 3.20 23.22 6.67
C LYS A 88 2.14 24.03 5.94
N ASP A 89 1.22 23.34 5.27
CA ASP A 89 0.20 23.96 4.42
C ASP A 89 -1.22 23.64 4.89
N ILE A 90 -1.39 23.06 6.11
CA ILE A 90 -2.69 22.65 6.61
C ILE A 90 -3.55 23.88 6.98
N ASP A 91 -4.76 23.93 6.46
CA ASP A 91 -5.77 24.92 6.81
C ASP A 91 -7.07 24.24 7.30
N ASP A 92 -8.03 25.04 7.78
CA ASP A 92 -9.31 24.55 8.27
C ASP A 92 -10.08 23.74 7.21
N LYS A 93 -9.91 24.07 5.92
CA LYS A 93 -10.61 23.36 4.83
C LYS A 93 -10.01 21.98 4.62
N GLU A 94 -8.69 21.87 4.70
CA GLU A 94 -7.99 20.60 4.61
C GLU A 94 -8.34 19.72 5.82
N ILE A 95 -8.40 20.28 7.03
CA ILE A 95 -8.84 19.56 8.24
C ILE A 95 -10.27 19.03 8.07
N VAL A 96 -11.21 19.85 7.55
CA VAL A 96 -12.58 19.43 7.27
C VAL A 96 -12.60 18.29 6.24
N ALA A 97 -11.82 18.40 5.17
CA ALA A 97 -11.74 17.38 4.12
C ALA A 97 -11.15 16.04 4.65
N ARG A 98 -10.06 16.10 5.42
CA ARG A 98 -9.42 14.91 6.00
C ARG A 98 -10.30 14.20 7.02
N ALA A 99 -11.07 14.94 7.79
CA ALA A 99 -12.03 14.41 8.75
C ALA A 99 -13.33 13.94 8.09
N ASP A 100 -13.53 14.18 6.79
CA ASP A 100 -14.84 14.06 6.12
C ASP A 100 -15.95 14.71 6.96
N ALA A 101 -15.66 15.91 7.48
CA ALA A 101 -16.56 16.60 8.39
C ALA A 101 -17.70 17.26 7.61
N GLN A 102 -18.93 16.93 7.99
CA GLN A 102 -20.13 17.41 7.34
C GLN A 102 -21.15 17.86 8.38
N ALA A 103 -21.88 18.94 8.07
CA ALA A 103 -23.05 19.34 8.82
C ALA A 103 -24.20 19.68 7.86
N TRP A 104 -25.39 19.25 8.19
CA TRP A 104 -26.57 19.43 7.34
C TRP A 104 -27.87 19.51 8.15
N ASN A 105 -28.91 19.97 7.47
CA ASN A 105 -30.28 19.89 8.01
C ASN A 105 -30.90 18.56 7.54
N PRO A 106 -31.21 17.60 8.43
CA PRO A 106 -31.77 16.29 8.06
C PRO A 106 -33.15 16.33 7.39
N GLN A 107 -33.86 17.46 7.43
CA GLN A 107 -35.17 17.62 6.83
C GLN A 107 -35.13 18.20 5.42
N THR A 108 -34.09 18.99 5.10
CA THR A 108 -33.94 19.70 3.81
C THR A 108 -32.72 19.30 3.02
N ASP A 109 -31.83 18.50 3.61
CA ASP A 109 -30.51 18.12 3.07
C ASP A 109 -29.59 19.33 2.74
N GLU A 110 -29.92 20.52 3.30
CA GLU A 110 -29.10 21.71 3.11
C GLU A 110 -27.83 21.65 3.97
N TYR A 111 -26.67 21.94 3.37
CA TYR A 111 -25.39 22.00 4.07
C TYR A 111 -25.33 23.18 5.04
N ILE A 112 -24.73 22.94 6.20
CA ILE A 112 -24.49 23.91 7.25
C ILE A 112 -22.99 24.14 7.34
N SER A 113 -22.58 25.41 7.46
CA SER A 113 -21.14 25.74 7.57
C SER A 113 -20.56 25.25 8.90
N ILE A 114 -19.34 24.70 8.83
CA ILE A 114 -18.60 24.19 9.97
C ILE A 114 -17.51 25.18 10.36
N LYS A 115 -17.31 25.35 11.68
CA LYS A 115 -16.13 26.00 12.27
C LYS A 115 -15.22 24.94 12.83
N VAL A 116 -13.92 25.15 12.69
CA VAL A 116 -12.85 24.27 13.19
C VAL A 116 -12.17 24.96 14.37
N ASP A 117 -11.98 24.22 15.45
CA ASP A 117 -11.16 24.61 16.61
C ASP A 117 -10.25 23.43 16.98
N THR A 118 -8.92 23.66 17.03
CA THR A 118 -7.94 22.58 17.23
C THR A 118 -6.74 23.04 18.02
N ASP A 119 -6.13 22.12 18.77
CA ASP A 119 -4.85 22.30 19.46
C ASP A 119 -3.64 21.75 18.64
N LEU A 120 -3.84 21.50 17.34
CA LEU A 120 -2.87 20.92 16.42
C LEU A 120 -1.56 21.71 16.40
N LYS A 121 -0.43 20.96 16.41
CA LYS A 121 0.93 21.52 16.33
C LYS A 121 1.75 20.76 15.31
N GLU A 122 2.75 21.41 14.74
CA GLU A 122 3.72 20.81 13.80
C GLU A 122 4.73 19.92 14.54
N GLU A 123 4.21 18.89 15.24
CA GLU A 123 4.96 17.91 16.01
C GLU A 123 4.24 16.56 15.96
N ILE A 124 4.99 15.44 15.96
CA ILE A 124 4.41 14.11 16.09
C ILE A 124 3.66 14.01 17.41
N GLY A 125 2.40 13.56 17.36
CA GLY A 125 1.58 13.43 18.56
C GLY A 125 0.10 13.20 18.27
N GLU A 126 -0.68 13.14 19.36
CA GLU A 126 -2.14 13.07 19.33
C GLU A 126 -2.72 14.44 19.70
N TYR A 127 -3.61 14.96 18.87
CA TYR A 127 -4.28 16.25 19.01
C TYR A 127 -5.78 16.10 18.92
N SER A 128 -6.50 17.15 19.27
CA SER A 128 -7.96 17.20 19.19
C SER A 128 -8.41 18.26 18.19
N VAL A 129 -9.52 17.98 17.51
CA VAL A 129 -10.23 18.93 16.67
C VAL A 129 -11.71 18.91 17.00
N THR A 130 -12.29 20.08 17.16
CA THR A 130 -13.74 20.24 17.37
C THR A 130 -14.35 20.94 16.16
N PHE A 131 -15.28 20.25 15.53
CA PHE A 131 -16.11 20.78 14.47
C PHE A 131 -17.43 21.25 15.06
N SER A 132 -17.88 22.46 14.72
CA SER A 132 -19.10 23.05 15.28
C SER A 132 -19.91 23.83 14.25
N THR A 133 -21.25 23.81 14.41
CA THR A 133 -22.18 24.66 13.65
C THR A 133 -22.39 26.02 14.33
N GLY A 134 -23.06 26.92 13.62
CA GLY A 134 -23.38 28.24 14.15
C GLY A 134 -24.36 28.22 15.35
N SER A 135 -25.16 27.15 15.52
CA SER A 135 -26.06 26.94 16.65
C SER A 135 -25.36 26.38 17.89
N GLY A 136 -24.13 25.87 17.74
CA GLY A 136 -23.35 25.26 18.81
C GLY A 136 -23.43 23.73 18.86
N LEU A 137 -24.06 23.07 17.87
CA LEU A 137 -23.92 21.61 17.71
C LEU A 137 -22.46 21.29 17.36
N GLN A 138 -21.84 20.33 18.05
CA GLN A 138 -20.41 20.06 17.89
C GLN A 138 -20.07 18.58 17.99
N VAL A 139 -18.94 18.21 17.37
CA VAL A 139 -18.29 16.91 17.47
C VAL A 139 -16.79 17.09 17.62
N THR A 140 -16.20 16.39 18.59
CA THR A 140 -14.74 16.40 18.79
C THR A 140 -14.13 15.09 18.28
N ARG A 141 -13.03 15.19 17.54
CA ARG A 141 -12.30 14.07 16.94
C ARG A 141 -10.80 14.18 17.23
N LYS A 142 -10.07 13.10 16.98
CA LYS A 142 -8.64 13.00 17.17
C LYS A 142 -7.89 13.14 15.86
N ILE A 143 -6.75 13.81 15.93
CA ILE A 143 -5.76 13.89 14.85
C ILE A 143 -4.48 13.23 15.37
N TRP A 144 -3.93 12.27 14.62
CA TRP A 144 -2.58 11.76 14.90
C TRP A 144 -1.63 12.28 13.84
N VAL A 145 -0.70 13.13 14.27
CA VAL A 145 0.43 13.55 13.43
C VAL A 145 1.50 12.48 13.53
N ILE A 146 1.89 11.93 12.41
CA ILE A 146 2.86 10.83 12.29
C ILE A 146 3.87 11.13 11.18
N ASP A 147 5.05 10.52 11.23
CA ASP A 147 5.92 10.43 10.06
C ASP A 147 5.42 9.35 9.11
N GLN A 148 5.60 9.57 7.82
CA GLN A 148 5.33 8.57 6.82
C GLN A 148 6.18 7.32 7.06
N ARG A 149 5.53 6.16 7.02
CA ARG A 149 6.25 4.90 7.18
C ARG A 149 6.88 4.49 5.87
N VAL A 150 8.19 4.67 5.75
CA VAL A 150 8.99 4.26 4.60
C VAL A 150 9.80 3.02 4.95
N VAL A 151 9.77 2.02 4.07
CA VAL A 151 10.60 0.82 4.15
C VAL A 151 11.47 0.73 2.92
N GLU A 152 12.77 0.78 3.11
CA GLU A 152 13.78 0.65 2.04
C GLU A 152 14.32 -0.77 1.95
N ASN A 153 14.43 -1.29 0.73
CA ASN A 153 15.12 -2.53 0.41
C ASN A 153 16.26 -2.25 -0.58
N LYS A 154 17.45 -2.06 -0.05
CA LYS A 154 18.66 -1.75 -0.87
C LYS A 154 19.06 -2.87 -1.82
N LYS A 155 18.72 -4.14 -1.52
CA LYS A 155 19.01 -5.28 -2.40
C LYS A 155 18.10 -5.29 -3.63
N ALA A 156 16.84 -4.92 -3.45
CA ALA A 156 15.88 -4.77 -4.53
C ALA A 156 15.99 -3.41 -5.24
N ASN A 157 16.70 -2.44 -4.65
CA ASN A 157 16.74 -1.05 -5.07
C ASN A 157 15.35 -0.39 -5.03
N GLU A 158 14.59 -0.65 -3.96
CA GLU A 158 13.18 -0.26 -3.84
C GLU A 158 12.87 0.34 -2.48
N ALA A 159 11.88 1.23 -2.47
CA ALA A 159 11.22 1.71 -1.27
C ALA A 159 9.70 1.64 -1.42
N VAL A 160 9.03 1.42 -0.31
CA VAL A 160 7.56 1.44 -0.21
C VAL A 160 7.17 2.29 0.98
N SER A 161 6.16 3.15 0.80
CA SER A 161 5.59 3.94 1.87
C SER A 161 4.08 3.81 1.91
N ALA A 162 3.50 3.96 3.10
CA ALA A 162 2.06 4.05 3.31
C ALA A 162 1.74 4.67 4.68
N PHE A 163 0.50 5.18 4.82
CA PHE A 163 -0.02 5.72 6.07
C PHE A 163 -1.05 4.80 6.70
N ASN A 164 -1.19 4.89 8.03
CA ASN A 164 -2.39 4.43 8.69
C ASN A 164 -3.58 5.31 8.27
N PHE A 165 -4.78 4.75 8.23
CA PHE A 165 -5.97 5.48 7.79
C PHE A 165 -7.25 4.99 8.48
N PHE A 166 -8.31 5.80 8.36
CA PHE A 166 -9.64 5.50 8.88
C PHE A 166 -10.62 5.37 7.72
N LYS A 167 -11.51 4.37 7.82
CA LYS A 167 -12.63 4.19 6.89
C LYS A 167 -13.87 3.70 7.61
N SER A 168 -15.04 4.05 7.07
CA SER A 168 -16.30 3.48 7.53
C SER A 168 -16.47 2.07 6.96
N LYS A 169 -17.32 1.27 7.61
CA LYS A 169 -17.70 -0.04 7.11
C LYS A 169 -18.30 0.05 5.69
N ASP A 170 -19.16 1.05 5.46
CA ASP A 170 -19.88 1.20 4.18
C ASP A 170 -18.92 1.54 3.04
N GLU A 171 -17.94 2.44 3.25
CA GLU A 171 -16.91 2.76 2.25
C GLU A 171 -16.12 1.52 1.82
N ILE A 172 -15.83 0.60 2.75
CA ILE A 172 -15.08 -0.62 2.46
C ILE A 172 -15.96 -1.64 1.73
N SER A 173 -17.16 -1.92 2.25
CA SER A 173 -18.05 -2.95 1.69
C SER A 173 -18.67 -2.56 0.34
N GLU A 174 -18.79 -1.27 0.05
CA GLU A 174 -19.34 -0.75 -1.21
C GLU A 174 -18.25 -0.42 -2.24
N SER A 175 -16.99 -0.57 -1.91
CA SER A 175 -15.86 -0.29 -2.81
C SER A 175 -15.90 -1.21 -4.04
N PRO A 176 -15.98 -0.68 -5.26
CA PRO A 176 -15.98 -1.48 -6.48
C PRO A 176 -14.59 -1.98 -6.89
N ALA A 177 -13.54 -1.43 -6.29
CA ALA A 177 -12.14 -1.73 -6.59
C ALA A 177 -11.26 -1.58 -5.33
N LEU A 178 -11.54 -2.41 -4.33
CA LEU A 178 -10.98 -2.28 -2.97
C LEU A 178 -9.46 -2.15 -2.94
N ASP A 179 -8.72 -2.94 -3.72
CA ASP A 179 -7.25 -2.88 -3.76
C ASP A 179 -6.74 -1.50 -4.21
N THR A 180 -7.42 -0.89 -5.19
CA THR A 180 -7.07 0.46 -5.67
C THR A 180 -7.43 1.52 -4.62
N ASP A 181 -8.59 1.37 -4.00
CA ASP A 181 -9.06 2.29 -2.98
C ASP A 181 -8.17 2.22 -1.73
N LEU A 182 -7.75 1.04 -1.30
CA LEU A 182 -6.82 0.86 -0.18
C LEU A 182 -5.47 1.56 -0.44
N LYS A 183 -4.92 1.46 -1.67
CA LYS A 183 -3.70 2.19 -2.05
C LYS A 183 -3.91 3.70 -1.95
N THR A 184 -5.04 4.19 -2.45
CA THR A 184 -5.40 5.61 -2.43
C THR A 184 -5.60 6.11 -1.00
N TRP A 185 -6.35 5.38 -0.18
CA TRP A 185 -6.64 5.77 1.21
C TRP A 185 -5.40 5.77 2.11
N ALA A 186 -4.48 4.83 1.87
CA ALA A 186 -3.21 4.77 2.58
C ALA A 186 -2.13 5.68 1.98
N ASN A 187 -2.40 6.40 0.88
CA ASN A 187 -1.39 7.09 0.07
C ASN A 187 -0.16 6.20 -0.17
N ALA A 188 -0.41 4.94 -0.55
CA ALA A 188 0.64 3.96 -0.71
C ALA A 188 1.43 4.22 -2.00
N GLN A 189 2.75 4.26 -1.89
CA GLN A 189 3.67 4.55 -2.98
C GLN A 189 4.84 3.58 -2.96
N GLY A 190 5.31 3.21 -4.15
CA GLY A 190 6.54 2.45 -4.34
C GLY A 190 7.43 3.14 -5.38
N TRP A 191 8.74 3.18 -5.15
CA TRP A 191 9.70 3.79 -6.07
C TRP A 191 11.07 3.12 -6.02
N LYS A 192 11.92 3.41 -7.03
CA LYS A 192 13.31 2.98 -7.06
C LYS A 192 14.20 3.93 -6.25
N LEU A 193 15.11 3.37 -5.43
CA LEU A 193 16.00 4.17 -4.57
C LEU A 193 17.04 4.99 -5.35
N ASP A 194 17.41 4.55 -6.54
CA ASP A 194 18.34 5.26 -7.42
C ASP A 194 17.64 6.23 -8.39
N ASN A 195 16.32 6.16 -8.49
CA ASN A 195 15.50 7.06 -9.30
C ASN A 195 14.07 7.18 -8.70
N GLU A 196 13.88 8.14 -7.81
CA GLU A 196 12.60 8.35 -7.09
C GLU A 196 11.43 8.71 -8.02
N GLU A 197 11.69 9.15 -9.27
CA GLU A 197 10.64 9.39 -10.25
C GLU A 197 10.11 8.09 -10.90
N GLU A 198 10.86 6.98 -10.76
CA GLU A 198 10.44 5.67 -11.26
C GLU A 198 9.55 4.97 -10.23
N THR A 199 8.25 5.07 -10.45
CA THR A 199 7.23 4.45 -9.59
C THR A 199 7.13 2.94 -9.81
N ILE A 200 6.80 2.20 -8.76
CA ILE A 200 6.58 0.76 -8.78
C ILE A 200 5.12 0.50 -8.40
N ASP A 201 4.45 -0.34 -9.19
CA ASP A 201 3.12 -0.82 -8.84
C ASP A 201 3.18 -1.69 -7.58
N LEU A 202 2.21 -1.47 -6.67
CA LEU A 202 2.09 -2.21 -5.44
C LEU A 202 0.95 -3.24 -5.52
N SER A 203 1.18 -4.42 -4.98
CA SER A 203 0.15 -5.35 -4.61
C SER A 203 -0.36 -5.03 -3.20
N VAL A 204 -1.58 -5.48 -2.89
CA VAL A 204 -2.23 -5.24 -1.59
C VAL A 204 -2.66 -6.57 -0.99
N ASP A 205 -2.42 -6.75 0.28
CA ASP A 205 -2.94 -7.84 1.10
C ASP A 205 -3.56 -7.29 2.38
N TYR A 206 -4.61 -7.94 2.90
CA TYR A 206 -5.32 -7.49 4.08
C TYR A 206 -5.90 -8.66 4.88
N ASP A 207 -6.03 -8.49 6.20
CA ASP A 207 -6.43 -9.52 7.17
C ASP A 207 -7.92 -9.51 7.53
N PHE A 208 -8.78 -9.02 6.62
CA PHE A 208 -10.22 -8.91 6.86
C PHE A 208 -11.06 -9.41 5.68
N ASP A 209 -12.34 -9.71 5.96
CA ASP A 209 -13.35 -10.00 4.94
C ASP A 209 -14.17 -8.73 4.66
N PRO A 210 -14.08 -8.14 3.44
CA PRO A 210 -14.78 -6.89 3.12
C PRO A 210 -16.32 -6.99 3.24
N GLU A 211 -16.89 -8.18 3.02
CA GLU A 211 -18.34 -8.40 3.10
C GLU A 211 -18.83 -8.50 4.57
N ASN A 212 -17.94 -8.89 5.48
CA ASN A 212 -18.26 -9.12 6.89
C ASN A 212 -17.45 -8.25 7.85
N ILE A 213 -16.92 -7.11 7.37
CA ILE A 213 -16.10 -6.23 8.19
C ILE A 213 -16.90 -5.60 9.34
N THR A 214 -16.27 -5.46 10.50
CA THR A 214 -16.83 -4.84 11.70
C THR A 214 -15.92 -3.71 12.19
N GLU A 215 -16.37 -2.95 13.19
CA GLU A 215 -15.51 -1.96 13.84
C GLU A 215 -14.27 -2.62 14.44
N GLY A 216 -13.11 -2.03 14.22
CA GLY A 216 -11.84 -2.58 14.69
C GLY A 216 -10.62 -1.99 13.99
N VAL A 217 -9.49 -2.63 14.23
CA VAL A 217 -8.21 -2.28 13.60
C VAL A 217 -7.75 -3.49 12.79
N TYR A 218 -7.50 -3.27 11.52
CA TYR A 218 -7.09 -4.28 10.56
C TYR A 218 -5.73 -3.94 9.97
N LYS A 219 -5.03 -4.96 9.47
CA LYS A 219 -3.75 -4.81 8.80
C LYS A 219 -3.94 -4.76 7.29
N VAL A 220 -3.30 -3.77 6.67
CA VAL A 220 -3.18 -3.69 5.22
C VAL A 220 -1.70 -3.64 4.88
N THR A 221 -1.26 -4.52 4.01
CA THR A 221 0.13 -4.62 3.57
C THR A 221 0.23 -4.27 2.10
N PHE A 222 1.09 -3.32 1.79
CA PHE A 222 1.44 -2.93 0.43
C PHE A 222 2.83 -3.47 0.12
N TRP A 223 3.01 -4.09 -1.03
CA TRP A 223 4.27 -4.74 -1.37
C TRP A 223 4.58 -4.69 -2.87
N THR A 224 5.87 -4.63 -3.18
CA THR A 224 6.37 -4.78 -4.54
C THR A 224 6.54 -6.27 -4.85
N THR A 225 6.33 -6.64 -6.09
CA THR A 225 6.70 -7.99 -6.53
C THR A 225 8.21 -8.17 -6.42
N GLY A 226 8.63 -9.19 -5.71
CA GLY A 226 10.04 -9.58 -5.64
C GLY A 226 10.59 -9.97 -7.02
N ARG A 227 11.89 -10.16 -7.11
CA ARG A 227 12.47 -10.70 -8.33
C ARG A 227 12.28 -12.20 -8.37
N GLU A 228 11.38 -12.65 -9.23
CA GLU A 228 11.05 -14.06 -9.44
C GLU A 228 11.66 -14.58 -10.73
N PHE A 229 12.02 -15.86 -10.71
CA PHE A 229 12.39 -16.63 -11.88
C PHE A 229 11.45 -17.80 -12.05
N LYS A 230 10.91 -17.92 -13.26
CA LYS A 230 10.19 -19.12 -13.69
C LYS A 230 11.18 -20.12 -14.23
N ILE A 231 11.10 -21.36 -13.77
CA ILE A 231 12.03 -22.43 -14.12
C ILE A 231 11.24 -23.64 -14.55
N HIS A 232 11.66 -24.28 -15.63
CA HIS A 232 11.12 -25.56 -16.07
C HIS A 232 12.12 -26.69 -15.75
N THR A 233 11.74 -27.61 -14.88
CA THR A 233 12.58 -28.75 -14.47
C THR A 233 11.81 -30.07 -14.48
N THR A 234 12.49 -31.17 -14.69
CA THR A 234 11.92 -32.52 -14.52
C THR A 234 11.96 -32.98 -13.08
N ASP A 235 12.75 -32.35 -12.24
CA ASP A 235 12.92 -32.71 -10.83
C ASP A 235 11.92 -31.96 -9.96
N PHE A 236 11.31 -32.67 -9.02
CA PHE A 236 10.45 -32.06 -8.00
C PHE A 236 11.31 -31.30 -6.98
N VAL A 237 10.90 -30.09 -6.69
CA VAL A 237 11.48 -29.25 -5.63
C VAL A 237 10.37 -28.86 -4.66
N GLU A 238 10.66 -28.89 -3.38
CA GLU A 238 9.68 -28.58 -2.33
C GLU A 238 9.49 -27.06 -2.19
N GLU A 239 8.25 -26.59 -2.03
CA GLU A 239 7.93 -25.19 -1.72
C GLU A 239 8.54 -24.77 -0.38
N GLY A 240 8.96 -23.52 -0.26
CA GLY A 240 9.67 -22.97 0.90
C GLY A 240 11.15 -23.37 0.99
N LYS A 241 11.66 -24.19 0.08
CA LYS A 241 13.06 -24.60 0.06
C LYS A 241 13.95 -23.51 -0.52
N GLU A 242 15.08 -23.22 0.17
CA GLU A 242 16.13 -22.39 -0.37
C GLU A 242 16.97 -23.17 -1.39
N VAL A 243 17.17 -22.59 -2.56
CA VAL A 243 17.86 -23.20 -3.71
C VAL A 243 18.85 -22.24 -4.35
N GLY A 244 19.83 -22.81 -5.05
CA GLY A 244 20.68 -22.07 -5.96
C GLY A 244 20.13 -22.12 -7.38
N LEU A 245 20.29 -21.03 -8.13
CA LEU A 245 19.99 -20.96 -9.56
C LEU A 245 21.27 -20.80 -10.35
N THR A 246 21.43 -21.57 -11.40
CA THR A 246 22.56 -21.45 -12.33
C THR A 246 22.07 -21.50 -13.78
N PHE A 247 22.86 -20.90 -14.67
CA PHE A 247 22.66 -20.85 -16.11
C PHE A 247 24.00 -20.59 -16.78
N PHE A 248 24.12 -20.89 -18.05
CA PHE A 248 25.34 -20.65 -18.81
C PHE A 248 25.32 -19.27 -19.47
N PRO A 249 26.50 -18.65 -19.73
CA PRO A 249 26.57 -17.34 -20.40
C PRO A 249 25.93 -17.32 -21.80
N GLU A 250 25.93 -18.44 -22.50
CA GLU A 250 25.30 -18.65 -23.81
C GLU A 250 23.77 -18.62 -23.77
N ASP A 251 23.17 -18.85 -22.61
CA ASP A 251 21.71 -18.84 -22.41
C ASP A 251 21.18 -17.44 -22.17
N ILE A 252 22.06 -16.46 -21.99
CA ILE A 252 21.72 -15.07 -21.75
C ILE A 252 21.45 -14.35 -23.07
N HIS A 253 20.21 -13.90 -23.27
CA HIS A 253 19.84 -13.05 -24.39
C HIS A 253 19.75 -11.60 -23.95
N VAL A 254 20.53 -10.73 -24.60
CA VAL A 254 20.51 -9.28 -24.31
C VAL A 254 19.75 -8.57 -25.40
N MET A 255 18.78 -7.74 -25.04
CA MET A 255 17.93 -6.99 -25.94
C MET A 255 17.97 -5.49 -25.59
N GLU A 256 17.70 -4.63 -26.59
CA GLU A 256 17.50 -3.22 -26.33
C GLU A 256 16.30 -3.04 -25.39
N LYS A 257 16.46 -2.21 -24.36
CA LYS A 257 15.36 -1.87 -23.44
C LYS A 257 14.26 -1.18 -24.26
N MET A 258 13.14 -1.84 -24.46
CA MET A 258 11.96 -1.22 -25.07
C MET A 258 11.33 -0.28 -24.04
N GLY A 259 11.44 1.04 -24.30
CA GLY A 259 10.73 2.03 -23.50
C GLY A 259 9.21 1.85 -23.69
N PHE A 260 8.51 1.63 -22.61
CA PHE A 260 7.05 1.75 -22.54
C PHE A 260 6.68 3.14 -22.05
#